data_b828965e14c6fd3ada279e322ec944b1
#
_entry.id   b828965e14c6fd3ada279e322ec944b1
#
_cell.length_a   1.000
_cell.length_b   1.000
_cell.length_c   1.000
_cell.angle_alpha   90.00
_cell.angle_beta   90.00
_cell.angle_gamma   90.00
#
_symmetry.space_group_name_H-M   'P 1'
#
loop_
_entity.id
_entity.type
_entity.pdbx_description
1 polymer ?
#
loop_
_entity_poly.entity_id
_entity_poly.type
_entity_poly.pdbx_seq_one_letter_code
_entity_poly.pdbx_strand_id
1 'polypeptide(L)'
;MRPAMYTRRSRAAGFSLIEVLVSILIVTVGLLGLAGLQARAQVAEFESYQRAQALVLLYDMVERLGSNRITARCFAITTDTAAGAPYFGDPASPVAPSCGVDTAANNAMAVAGMSDWDGLLQGVSEKKGAAANKVGAIIGARGCVSYNPATEYLNATTGANINDTGEYTIAVSWQGMASTFAPVSACGAGLYGAESMRRTVWVTMRIATLRTM
;
A
#
# COMPACT_ATOMS: atom_id res chain seq x y z
N MET A 1 -27.34 85.16 11.70
CA MET A 1 -27.87 84.06 12.43
C MET A 1 -27.23 82.75 11.87
N ARG A 2 -26.36 82.08 12.63
CA ARG A 2 -25.76 80.80 12.22
C ARG A 2 -26.52 79.67 12.88
N PRO A 3 -26.94 78.59 12.19
CA PRO A 3 -27.60 77.47 12.85
C PRO A 3 -26.57 76.62 13.60
N ALA A 4 -26.88 76.26 14.86
CA ALA A 4 -26.09 75.37 15.69
C ALA A 4 -26.19 73.94 15.15
N MET A 5 -25.06 73.36 14.74
CA MET A 5 -24.94 71.92 14.44
C MET A 5 -25.01 71.10 15.71
N TYR A 6 -26.10 70.35 15.89
CA TYR A 6 -26.31 69.43 17.01
C TYR A 6 -25.56 68.12 16.66
N THR A 7 -24.40 67.94 17.24
CA THR A 7 -23.66 66.66 17.13
C THR A 7 -24.35 65.61 18.00
N ARG A 8 -24.99 64.64 17.37
CA ARG A 8 -25.56 63.45 18.02
C ARG A 8 -24.42 62.60 18.56
N ARG A 9 -24.16 62.64 19.89
CA ARG A 9 -23.25 61.71 20.56
C ARG A 9 -23.85 60.31 20.41
N SER A 10 -23.21 59.41 19.63
CA SER A 10 -23.51 58.01 19.63
C SER A 10 -23.15 57.42 21.01
N ARG A 11 -24.14 56.85 21.70
CA ARG A 11 -23.90 56.10 22.91
C ARG A 11 -23.13 54.82 22.54
N ALA A 12 -21.89 54.66 23.01
CA ALA A 12 -21.17 53.40 22.94
C ALA A 12 -21.93 52.39 23.87
N ALA A 13 -22.58 51.41 23.23
CA ALA A 13 -23.17 50.30 23.96
C ALA A 13 -22.02 49.39 24.42
N GLY A 14 -21.89 49.19 25.75
CA GLY A 14 -20.94 48.21 26.30
C GLY A 14 -21.46 46.79 26.15
N PHE A 15 -20.56 45.83 25.98
CA PHE A 15 -20.89 44.40 25.98
C PHE A 15 -21.28 43.92 27.38
N SER A 16 -22.29 43.05 27.42
CA SER A 16 -22.70 42.37 28.67
C SER A 16 -21.75 41.22 28.95
N LEU A 17 -21.44 40.95 30.22
CA LEU A 17 -20.59 39.82 30.65
C LEU A 17 -21.15 38.48 30.16
N ILE A 18 -22.48 38.33 30.17
CA ILE A 18 -23.15 37.13 29.66
C ILE A 18 -22.97 36.94 28.18
N GLU A 19 -22.94 38.01 27.39
CA GLU A 19 -22.72 37.94 25.91
C GLU A 19 -21.31 37.44 25.59
N VAL A 20 -20.29 37.86 26.35
CA VAL A 20 -18.92 37.37 26.22
C VAL A 20 -18.84 35.88 26.62
N LEU A 21 -19.48 35.47 27.71
CA LEU A 21 -19.51 34.08 28.16
C LEU A 21 -20.14 33.14 27.09
N VAL A 22 -21.30 33.53 26.56
CA VAL A 22 -22.01 32.75 25.53
C VAL A 22 -21.17 32.70 24.23
N SER A 23 -20.56 33.83 23.87
CA SER A 23 -19.69 33.87 22.66
C SER A 23 -18.48 32.93 22.78
N ILE A 24 -17.79 32.91 23.92
CA ILE A 24 -16.67 32.00 24.17
C ILE A 24 -17.15 30.55 24.14
N LEU A 25 -18.28 30.23 24.72
CA LEU A 25 -18.85 28.89 24.74
C LEU A 25 -19.15 28.39 23.32
N ILE A 26 -19.76 29.20 22.47
CA ILE A 26 -20.05 28.86 21.07
C ILE A 26 -18.74 28.64 20.28
N VAL A 27 -17.77 29.53 20.47
CA VAL A 27 -16.46 29.44 19.80
C VAL A 27 -15.72 28.17 20.23
N THR A 28 -15.69 27.85 21.52
CA THR A 28 -15.01 26.64 22.02
C THR A 28 -15.63 25.35 21.47
N VAL A 29 -16.97 25.24 21.46
CA VAL A 29 -17.69 24.09 20.89
C VAL A 29 -17.42 23.98 19.38
N GLY A 30 -17.43 25.11 18.67
CA GLY A 30 -17.11 25.15 17.23
C GLY A 30 -15.68 24.70 16.93
N LEU A 31 -14.70 25.16 17.71
CA LEU A 31 -13.29 24.75 17.56
C LEU A 31 -13.08 23.27 17.88
N LEU A 32 -13.76 22.71 18.91
CA LEU A 32 -13.68 21.27 19.20
C LEU A 32 -14.24 20.43 18.05
N GLY A 33 -15.35 20.86 17.44
CA GLY A 33 -15.90 20.21 16.24
C GLY A 33 -14.92 20.24 15.08
N LEU A 34 -14.29 21.37 14.81
CA LEU A 34 -13.27 21.51 13.77
C LEU A 34 -12.05 20.64 14.02
N ALA A 35 -11.55 20.60 15.27
CA ALA A 35 -10.42 19.75 15.64
C ALA A 35 -10.71 18.26 15.41
N GLY A 36 -11.93 17.80 15.69
CA GLY A 36 -12.37 16.43 15.43
C GLY A 36 -12.40 16.09 13.94
N LEU A 37 -12.83 17.02 13.09
CA LEU A 37 -12.79 16.85 11.63
C LEU A 37 -11.37 16.82 11.09
N GLN A 38 -10.48 17.69 11.59
CA GLN A 38 -9.06 17.70 11.19
C GLN A 38 -8.36 16.37 11.52
N ALA A 39 -8.61 15.81 12.71
CA ALA A 39 -8.03 14.52 13.08
C ALA A 39 -8.47 13.39 12.12
N ARG A 40 -9.74 13.35 11.73
CA ARG A 40 -10.24 12.38 10.74
C ARG A 40 -9.65 12.59 9.35
N ALA A 41 -9.50 13.84 8.92
CA ALA A 41 -8.89 14.18 7.64
C ALA A 41 -7.43 13.70 7.58
N GLN A 42 -6.63 13.91 8.63
CA GLN A 42 -5.25 13.43 8.70
C GLN A 42 -5.14 11.91 8.58
N VAL A 43 -6.03 11.15 9.25
CA VAL A 43 -6.05 9.68 9.11
C VAL A 43 -6.37 9.27 7.67
N ALA A 44 -7.34 9.92 7.03
CA ALA A 44 -7.71 9.61 5.64
C ALA A 44 -6.59 9.95 4.65
N GLU A 45 -5.89 11.08 4.84
CA GLU A 45 -4.73 11.48 4.05
C GLU A 45 -3.60 10.45 4.18
N PHE A 46 -3.30 10.00 5.39
CA PHE A 46 -2.26 9.01 5.64
C PHE A 46 -2.60 7.65 5.02
N GLU A 47 -3.83 7.17 5.14
CA GLU A 47 -4.27 5.94 4.48
C GLU A 47 -4.21 6.05 2.95
N SER A 48 -4.56 7.20 2.39
CA SER A 48 -4.43 7.47 0.96
C SER A 48 -2.97 7.43 0.49
N TYR A 49 -2.07 8.04 1.26
CA TYR A 49 -0.62 8.00 1.00
C TYR A 49 -0.08 6.57 1.03
N GLN A 50 -0.43 5.78 2.07
CA GLN A 50 -0.01 4.37 2.15
C GLN A 50 -0.51 3.56 0.95
N ARG A 51 -1.76 3.78 0.51
CA ARG A 51 -2.30 3.12 -0.67
C ARG A 51 -1.55 3.49 -1.95
N ALA A 52 -1.18 4.76 -2.12
CA ALA A 52 -0.37 5.20 -3.25
C ALA A 52 1.00 4.51 -3.27
N GLN A 53 1.67 4.43 -2.12
CA GLN A 53 2.93 3.71 -1.96
C GLN A 53 2.79 2.21 -2.27
N ALA A 54 1.72 1.57 -1.80
CA ALA A 54 1.46 0.16 -2.09
C ALA A 54 1.26 -0.09 -3.59
N LEU A 55 0.60 0.82 -4.30
CA LEU A 55 0.45 0.74 -5.75
C LEU A 55 1.78 0.89 -6.49
N VAL A 56 2.67 1.77 -6.02
CA VAL A 56 4.03 1.90 -6.59
C VAL A 56 4.80 0.59 -6.43
N LEU A 57 4.79 -0.02 -5.25
CA LEU A 57 5.43 -1.31 -5.00
C LEU A 57 4.80 -2.44 -5.83
N LEU A 58 3.49 -2.43 -6.00
CA LEU A 58 2.77 -3.39 -6.83
C LEU A 58 3.22 -3.32 -8.29
N TYR A 59 3.21 -2.11 -8.87
CA TYR A 59 3.62 -1.91 -10.26
C TYR A 59 5.12 -2.14 -10.49
N ASP A 60 5.97 -1.86 -9.51
CA ASP A 60 7.39 -2.23 -9.58
C ASP A 60 7.56 -3.76 -9.76
N MET A 61 6.79 -4.58 -9.04
CA MET A 61 6.83 -6.03 -9.26
C MET A 61 6.27 -6.43 -10.63
N VAL A 62 5.20 -5.78 -11.09
CA VAL A 62 4.66 -6.01 -12.45
C VAL A 62 5.74 -5.79 -13.51
N GLU A 63 6.49 -4.69 -13.41
CA GLU A 63 7.59 -4.36 -14.34
C GLU A 63 8.76 -5.35 -14.23
N ARG A 64 9.11 -5.80 -13.01
CA ARG A 64 10.14 -6.83 -12.80
C ARG A 64 9.76 -8.15 -13.45
N LEU A 65 8.53 -8.58 -13.30
CA LEU A 65 8.00 -9.77 -13.99
C LEU A 65 8.02 -9.58 -15.51
N GLY A 66 7.60 -8.42 -15.99
CA GLY A 66 7.58 -8.08 -17.42
C GLY A 66 8.97 -8.07 -18.07
N SER A 67 10.01 -7.63 -17.33
CA SER A 67 11.40 -7.62 -17.78
C SER A 67 12.09 -8.99 -17.68
N ASN A 68 11.64 -9.85 -16.77
CA ASN A 68 12.21 -11.18 -16.50
C ASN A 68 11.30 -12.32 -17.00
N ARG A 69 10.75 -12.20 -18.21
CA ARG A 69 9.73 -13.12 -18.76
C ARG A 69 10.13 -14.60 -18.73
N ILE A 70 11.38 -14.90 -19.01
CA ILE A 70 11.91 -16.29 -19.06
C ILE A 70 11.98 -16.89 -17.65
N THR A 71 12.27 -16.07 -16.65
CA THR A 71 12.43 -16.47 -15.25
C THR A 71 11.25 -16.04 -14.38
N ALA A 72 10.14 -15.59 -14.97
CA ALA A 72 8.97 -15.08 -14.26
C ALA A 72 8.43 -16.07 -13.21
N ARG A 73 8.51 -17.37 -13.45
CA ARG A 73 8.12 -18.42 -12.51
C ARG A 73 8.86 -18.37 -11.18
N CYS A 74 10.11 -17.89 -11.18
CA CYS A 74 10.89 -17.77 -9.95
C CYS A 74 10.32 -16.75 -8.98
N PHE A 75 9.61 -15.72 -9.48
CA PHE A 75 8.97 -14.70 -8.65
C PHE A 75 7.74 -15.20 -7.92
N ALA A 76 7.11 -16.29 -8.39
CA ALA A 76 5.89 -16.84 -7.82
C ALA A 76 6.18 -17.67 -6.54
N ILE A 77 6.67 -17.01 -5.51
CA ILE A 77 7.03 -17.66 -4.23
C ILE A 77 5.82 -18.04 -3.38
N THR A 78 4.67 -17.35 -3.54
CA THR A 78 3.47 -17.60 -2.77
C THR A 78 2.78 -18.87 -3.30
N THR A 79 3.08 -20.00 -2.69
CA THR A 79 2.56 -21.32 -3.09
C THR A 79 1.28 -21.69 -2.38
N ASP A 80 1.09 -21.24 -1.14
CA ASP A 80 -0.17 -21.35 -0.42
C ASP A 80 -0.98 -20.04 -0.58
N THR A 81 -1.85 -20.02 -1.58
CA THR A 81 -2.69 -18.87 -1.87
C THR A 81 -3.80 -18.67 -0.84
N ALA A 82 -4.17 -19.71 -0.08
CA ALA A 82 -5.19 -19.62 0.96
C ALA A 82 -4.64 -18.97 2.24
N ALA A 83 -3.36 -19.24 2.58
CA ALA A 83 -2.67 -18.59 3.68
C ALA A 83 -1.95 -17.29 3.27
N GLY A 84 -1.79 -17.05 1.95
CA GLY A 84 -1.01 -15.92 1.42
C GLY A 84 0.48 -16.02 1.78
N ALA A 85 1.06 -17.21 1.73
CA ALA A 85 2.42 -17.54 2.15
C ALA A 85 3.15 -18.45 1.12
N PRO A 86 4.50 -18.43 1.09
CA PRO A 86 5.39 -17.40 1.66
C PRO A 86 5.16 -16.01 1.04
N TYR A 87 5.68 -14.97 1.68
CA TYR A 87 5.57 -13.59 1.24
C TYR A 87 6.89 -12.84 1.44
N PHE A 88 7.10 -11.79 0.66
CA PHE A 88 8.21 -10.84 0.82
C PHE A 88 7.92 -9.77 1.86
N GLY A 89 8.96 -9.09 2.35
CA GLY A 89 8.84 -7.94 3.24
C GLY A 89 8.93 -8.29 4.73
N ASP A 90 9.25 -9.53 5.09
CA ASP A 90 9.41 -9.94 6.48
C ASP A 90 10.89 -9.88 6.91
N PRO A 91 11.29 -8.90 7.74
CA PRO A 91 12.68 -8.82 8.21
C PRO A 91 13.02 -9.92 9.22
N ALA A 92 12.03 -10.52 9.88
CA ALA A 92 12.25 -11.58 10.88
C ALA A 92 12.36 -12.97 10.23
N SER A 93 11.71 -13.17 9.08
CA SER A 93 11.74 -14.43 8.33
C SER A 93 11.86 -14.15 6.84
N PRO A 94 13.02 -13.60 6.39
CA PRO A 94 13.19 -13.24 4.99
C PRO A 94 13.14 -14.50 4.11
N VAL A 95 12.39 -14.41 3.01
CA VAL A 95 12.43 -15.43 1.97
C VAL A 95 13.80 -15.35 1.29
N ALA A 96 14.48 -16.48 1.19
CA ALA A 96 15.70 -16.58 0.39
C ALA A 96 15.32 -16.81 -1.08
N PRO A 97 15.39 -15.80 -1.97
CA PRO A 97 15.00 -15.97 -3.35
C PRO A 97 15.92 -16.98 -4.05
N SER A 98 15.34 -17.87 -4.81
CA SER A 98 16.09 -18.83 -5.65
C SER A 98 15.47 -18.93 -7.02
N CYS A 99 16.31 -19.17 -8.02
CA CYS A 99 15.88 -19.38 -9.39
C CYS A 99 16.82 -20.38 -10.07
N GLY A 100 16.26 -21.30 -10.85
CA GLY A 100 17.01 -22.37 -11.53
C GLY A 100 16.34 -22.81 -12.82
N VAL A 101 15.64 -21.89 -13.51
CA VAL A 101 14.81 -22.22 -14.69
C VAL A 101 15.45 -21.87 -16.02
N ASP A 102 16.56 -21.11 -16.00
CA ASP A 102 17.23 -20.63 -17.21
C ASP A 102 18.76 -20.53 -16.98
N THR A 103 19.46 -19.73 -17.79
CA THR A 103 20.90 -19.49 -17.66
C THR A 103 21.26 -18.92 -16.28
N ALA A 104 22.49 -19.15 -15.83
CA ALA A 104 22.98 -18.62 -14.56
C ALA A 104 22.82 -17.09 -14.46
N ALA A 105 23.05 -16.36 -15.56
CA ALA A 105 22.90 -14.91 -15.62
C ALA A 105 21.44 -14.46 -15.42
N ASN A 106 20.49 -15.08 -16.16
CA ASN A 106 19.07 -14.75 -16.05
C ASN A 106 18.50 -15.15 -14.69
N ASN A 107 18.92 -16.28 -14.14
CA ASN A 107 18.55 -16.72 -12.79
C ASN A 107 19.06 -15.74 -11.73
N ALA A 108 20.32 -15.26 -11.86
CA ALA A 108 20.88 -14.26 -10.94
C ALA A 108 20.13 -12.92 -11.01
N MET A 109 19.71 -12.47 -12.20
CA MET A 109 18.91 -11.26 -12.35
C MET A 109 17.54 -11.40 -11.68
N ALA A 110 16.88 -12.55 -11.81
CA ALA A 110 15.61 -12.80 -11.14
C ALA A 110 15.77 -12.78 -9.60
N VAL A 111 16.81 -13.43 -9.07
CA VAL A 111 17.12 -13.44 -7.63
C VAL A 111 17.39 -12.03 -7.13
N ALA A 112 18.19 -11.25 -7.85
CA ALA A 112 18.45 -9.84 -7.51
C ALA A 112 17.14 -9.03 -7.50
N GLY A 113 16.30 -9.17 -8.53
CA GLY A 113 15.02 -8.51 -8.62
C GLY A 113 14.07 -8.82 -7.47
N MET A 114 14.00 -10.08 -7.02
CA MET A 114 13.22 -10.49 -5.86
C MET A 114 13.79 -9.90 -4.56
N SER A 115 15.12 -9.94 -4.38
CA SER A 115 15.79 -9.40 -3.19
C SER A 115 15.62 -7.89 -3.08
N ASP A 116 15.71 -7.18 -4.20
CA ASP A 116 15.50 -5.73 -4.25
C ASP A 116 14.07 -5.38 -3.86
N TRP A 117 13.08 -6.11 -4.38
CA TRP A 117 11.69 -5.88 -4.04
C TRP A 117 11.38 -6.18 -2.57
N ASP A 118 11.94 -7.26 -2.03
CA ASP A 118 11.87 -7.55 -0.60
C ASP A 118 12.42 -6.39 0.24
N GLY A 119 13.56 -5.84 -0.18
CA GLY A 119 14.15 -4.65 0.42
C GLY A 119 13.24 -3.41 0.36
N LEU A 120 12.60 -3.16 -0.79
CA LEU A 120 11.67 -2.04 -0.95
C LEU A 120 10.46 -2.16 -0.03
N LEU A 121 9.87 -3.36 0.10
CA LEU A 121 8.80 -3.64 1.05
C LEU A 121 9.21 -3.38 2.50
N GLN A 122 10.48 -3.60 2.83
CA GLN A 122 11.07 -3.31 4.14
C GLN A 122 11.50 -1.84 4.32
N GLY A 123 11.36 -0.98 3.29
CA GLY A 123 11.70 0.44 3.34
C GLY A 123 13.17 0.76 3.17
N VAL A 124 13.91 -0.04 2.40
CA VAL A 124 15.35 0.21 2.12
C VAL A 124 15.59 1.50 1.35
N SER A 125 14.60 1.99 0.60
CA SER A 125 14.69 3.21 -0.21
C SER A 125 15.00 4.45 0.62
N GLU A 126 14.57 4.49 1.88
CA GLU A 126 14.81 5.59 2.79
C GLU A 126 15.45 5.10 4.09
N LYS A 127 16.56 5.73 4.47
CA LYS A 127 17.30 5.39 5.69
C LYS A 127 17.43 6.61 6.58
N LYS A 128 17.21 6.43 7.88
CA LYS A 128 17.33 7.51 8.88
C LYS A 128 18.43 7.20 9.88
N GLY A 129 19.30 8.20 10.09
CA GLY A 129 20.38 8.16 11.08
C GLY A 129 21.59 7.32 10.69
N ALA A 130 22.63 7.37 11.54
CA ALA A 130 23.89 6.64 11.32
C ALA A 130 23.71 5.11 11.32
N ALA A 131 22.70 4.59 12.01
CA ALA A 131 22.35 3.17 12.02
C ALA A 131 21.64 2.70 10.75
N ALA A 132 21.42 3.58 9.77
CA ALA A 132 20.74 3.30 8.50
C ALA A 132 19.38 2.58 8.69
N ASN A 133 18.60 2.97 9.71
CA ASN A 133 17.27 2.42 9.95
C ASN A 133 16.37 2.67 8.74
N LYS A 134 15.77 1.59 8.23
CA LYS A 134 14.84 1.63 7.10
C LYS A 134 13.54 2.33 7.53
N VAL A 135 13.13 3.37 6.83
CA VAL A 135 11.96 4.19 7.18
C VAL A 135 11.02 4.47 6.01
N GLY A 136 11.37 4.03 4.81
CA GLY A 136 10.62 4.29 3.58
C GLY A 136 9.47 3.31 3.31
N ALA A 137 9.17 2.38 4.22
CA ALA A 137 8.09 1.43 4.02
C ALA A 137 6.76 1.92 4.56
N ILE A 138 5.67 1.47 3.94
CA ILE A 138 4.35 1.47 4.56
C ILE A 138 4.33 0.48 5.74
N ILE A 139 3.46 0.70 6.72
CA ILE A 139 3.47 -0.06 7.98
C ILE A 139 3.27 -1.56 7.71
N GLY A 140 4.31 -2.35 7.98
CA GLY A 140 4.30 -3.80 7.87
C GLY A 140 4.02 -4.33 6.45
N ALA A 141 4.55 -3.68 5.41
CA ALA A 141 4.33 -4.12 4.03
C ALA A 141 4.71 -5.59 3.82
N ARG A 142 3.82 -6.34 3.18
CA ARG A 142 4.03 -7.73 2.73
C ARG A 142 3.65 -7.84 1.26
N GLY A 143 4.48 -8.55 0.52
CA GLY A 143 4.28 -8.76 -0.91
C GLY A 143 4.13 -10.23 -1.24
N CYS A 144 3.09 -10.58 -1.98
CA CYS A 144 2.81 -11.93 -2.43
C CYS A 144 2.81 -11.98 -3.96
N VAL A 145 3.43 -13.02 -4.50
CA VAL A 145 3.38 -13.31 -5.93
C VAL A 145 3.03 -14.77 -6.09
N SER A 146 1.90 -15.07 -6.67
CA SER A 146 1.43 -16.44 -6.95
C SER A 146 1.23 -16.65 -8.45
N TYR A 147 1.30 -17.89 -8.88
CA TYR A 147 1.02 -18.32 -10.24
C TYR A 147 -0.03 -19.41 -10.23
N ASN A 148 -1.00 -19.31 -11.12
CA ASN A 148 -2.05 -20.30 -11.26
C ASN A 148 -1.87 -21.10 -12.55
N PRO A 149 -1.35 -22.35 -12.48
CA PRO A 149 -1.15 -23.19 -13.65
C PRO A 149 -2.48 -23.70 -14.27
N ALA A 150 -3.58 -23.70 -13.51
CA ALA A 150 -4.88 -24.11 -14.02
C ALA A 150 -5.45 -23.14 -15.07
N THR A 151 -4.87 -21.95 -15.18
CA THR A 151 -5.26 -20.93 -16.15
C THR A 151 -4.36 -20.90 -17.39
N GLU A 152 -3.44 -21.86 -17.54
CA GLU A 152 -2.58 -21.98 -18.73
C GLU A 152 -3.39 -22.21 -19.99
N TYR A 153 -2.88 -21.69 -21.11
CA TYR A 153 -3.49 -21.93 -22.40
C TYR A 153 -3.25 -23.37 -22.86
N LEU A 154 -4.23 -23.92 -23.57
CA LEU A 154 -4.11 -25.25 -24.21
C LEU A 154 -3.54 -25.10 -25.64
N ASN A 155 -2.63 -25.97 -25.98
CA ASN A 155 -2.19 -26.13 -27.35
C ASN A 155 -3.36 -26.69 -28.19
N ALA A 156 -3.78 -25.97 -29.22
CA ALA A 156 -4.95 -26.32 -30.04
C ALA A 156 -4.80 -27.65 -30.78
N THR A 157 -3.57 -28.09 -31.02
CA THR A 157 -3.29 -29.33 -31.74
C THR A 157 -3.19 -30.53 -30.83
N THR A 158 -2.55 -30.39 -29.68
CA THR A 158 -2.24 -31.49 -28.76
C THR A 158 -3.15 -31.56 -27.55
N GLY A 159 -3.87 -30.49 -27.24
CA GLY A 159 -4.68 -30.35 -26.02
C GLY A 159 -3.85 -30.24 -24.73
N ALA A 160 -2.51 -30.20 -24.82
CA ALA A 160 -1.62 -30.06 -23.68
C ALA A 160 -1.54 -28.60 -23.22
N ASN A 161 -1.30 -28.39 -21.93
CA ASN A 161 -1.04 -27.04 -21.36
C ASN A 161 0.24 -26.45 -21.99
N ILE A 162 0.18 -25.19 -22.35
CA ILE A 162 1.36 -24.40 -22.71
C ILE A 162 1.91 -23.82 -21.41
N ASN A 163 2.99 -24.40 -20.91
CA ASN A 163 3.61 -24.02 -19.64
C ASN A 163 3.94 -22.53 -19.58
N ASP A 164 3.83 -21.95 -18.40
CA ASP A 164 4.16 -20.56 -18.09
C ASP A 164 3.28 -19.51 -18.79
N THR A 165 2.10 -19.89 -19.29
CA THR A 165 1.11 -18.99 -19.89
C THR A 165 -0.04 -18.66 -18.93
N GLY A 166 -0.02 -19.19 -17.71
CA GLY A 166 -1.03 -18.97 -16.70
C GLY A 166 -1.00 -17.56 -16.10
N GLU A 167 -1.91 -17.33 -15.17
CA GLU A 167 -2.06 -16.04 -14.50
C GLU A 167 -1.13 -15.91 -13.30
N TYR A 168 -0.46 -14.77 -13.24
CA TYR A 168 0.24 -14.30 -12.07
C TYR A 168 -0.68 -13.36 -11.28
N THR A 169 -0.75 -13.55 -9.96
CA THR A 169 -1.41 -12.61 -9.06
C THR A 169 -0.35 -12.01 -8.15
N ILE A 170 -0.25 -10.68 -8.20
CA ILE A 170 0.66 -9.89 -7.36
C ILE A 170 -0.21 -9.14 -6.36
N ALA A 171 0.15 -9.17 -5.08
CA ALA A 171 -0.56 -8.46 -4.03
C ALA A 171 0.43 -7.79 -3.08
N VAL A 172 0.09 -6.59 -2.63
CA VAL A 172 0.78 -5.89 -1.55
C VAL A 172 -0.20 -5.61 -0.44
N SER A 173 0.12 -6.03 0.79
CA SER A 173 -0.69 -5.81 1.97
C SER A 173 0.06 -5.01 3.03
N TRP A 174 -0.69 -4.28 3.87
CA TRP A 174 -0.14 -3.46 4.95
C TRP A 174 -1.18 -3.24 6.05
N GLN A 175 -0.74 -2.66 7.16
CA GLN A 175 -1.62 -2.31 8.28
C GLN A 175 -2.26 -0.94 8.05
N GLY A 176 -3.59 -0.88 8.07
CA GLY A 176 -4.35 0.36 8.05
C GLY A 176 -4.44 1.03 9.42
N MET A 177 -4.85 2.29 9.42
CA MET A 177 -5.01 3.11 10.64
C MET A 177 -6.40 2.96 11.27
N ALA A 178 -7.39 2.55 10.51
CA ALA A 178 -8.77 2.39 10.96
C ALA A 178 -9.34 1.03 10.55
N SER A 179 -10.35 0.52 11.23
CA SER A 179 -11.00 -0.73 10.85
C SER A 179 -11.90 -0.54 9.62
N THR A 180 -11.80 -1.48 8.65
CA THR A 180 -12.64 -1.55 7.44
C THR A 180 -13.09 -2.99 7.19
N PHE A 181 -13.57 -3.31 5.98
CA PHE A 181 -13.83 -4.70 5.59
C PHE A 181 -12.52 -5.47 5.40
N ALA A 182 -12.52 -6.76 5.77
CA ALA A 182 -11.42 -7.66 5.51
C ALA A 182 -11.22 -7.83 3.99
N PRO A 183 -9.96 -7.73 3.48
CA PRO A 183 -9.67 -7.96 2.07
C PRO A 183 -9.90 -9.42 1.66
N VAL A 184 -10.28 -9.64 0.40
CA VAL A 184 -10.45 -10.98 -0.19
C VAL A 184 -9.11 -11.68 -0.38
N SER A 185 -8.06 -10.95 -0.77
CA SER A 185 -6.70 -11.51 -0.92
C SER A 185 -6.15 -11.97 0.44
N ALA A 186 -5.62 -13.18 0.49
CA ALA A 186 -5.00 -13.72 1.71
C ALA A 186 -3.58 -13.18 2.01
N CYS A 187 -2.98 -12.39 1.09
CA CYS A 187 -1.65 -11.83 1.32
C CYS A 187 -1.57 -11.09 2.66
N GLY A 188 -0.64 -11.49 3.53
CA GLY A 188 -0.49 -10.94 4.87
C GLY A 188 -1.64 -11.23 5.84
N ALA A 189 -2.46 -12.27 5.59
CA ALA A 189 -3.53 -12.67 6.50
C ALA A 189 -2.97 -13.01 7.89
N GLY A 190 -3.68 -12.58 8.94
CA GLY A 190 -3.30 -12.82 10.33
C GLY A 190 -2.13 -11.98 10.88
N LEU A 191 -1.47 -11.15 10.06
CA LEU A 191 -0.26 -10.42 10.47
C LEU A 191 -0.53 -9.05 11.13
N TYR A 192 -1.75 -8.54 11.01
CA TYR A 192 -2.08 -7.15 11.43
C TYR A 192 -3.12 -7.12 12.55
N GLY A 193 -3.23 -8.18 13.33
CA GLY A 193 -4.27 -8.35 14.36
C GLY A 193 -5.62 -8.67 13.73
N ALA A 194 -6.60 -7.78 13.87
CA ALA A 194 -7.90 -7.98 13.22
C ALA A 194 -7.80 -7.83 11.70
N GLU A 195 -8.42 -8.75 10.95
CA GLU A 195 -8.43 -8.70 9.48
C GLU A 195 -9.01 -7.40 8.90
N SER A 196 -9.89 -6.72 9.65
CA SER A 196 -10.42 -5.41 9.31
C SER A 196 -9.36 -4.29 9.31
N MET A 197 -8.19 -4.51 9.94
CA MET A 197 -7.06 -3.59 9.92
C MET A 197 -6.13 -3.83 8.73
N ARG A 198 -6.24 -4.96 8.06
CA ARG A 198 -5.45 -5.26 6.88
C ARG A 198 -5.96 -4.50 5.66
N ARG A 199 -5.02 -3.94 4.89
CA ARG A 199 -5.26 -3.35 3.56
C ARG A 199 -4.52 -4.16 2.54
N THR A 200 -5.08 -4.30 1.36
CA THR A 200 -4.44 -5.01 0.24
C THR A 200 -4.79 -4.34 -1.07
N VAL A 201 -3.81 -4.22 -1.95
CA VAL A 201 -3.98 -3.97 -3.38
C VAL A 201 -3.44 -5.17 -4.14
N TRP A 202 -4.07 -5.54 -5.23
CA TRP A 202 -3.65 -6.68 -6.03
C TRP A 202 -3.98 -6.49 -7.50
N VAL A 203 -3.24 -7.20 -8.36
CA VAL A 203 -3.45 -7.25 -9.80
C VAL A 203 -3.19 -8.66 -10.30
N THR A 204 -3.95 -9.09 -11.30
CA THR A 204 -3.68 -10.30 -12.08
C THR A 204 -3.15 -9.91 -13.44
N MET A 205 -2.15 -10.65 -13.92
CA MET A 205 -1.57 -10.44 -15.24
C MET A 205 -1.12 -11.76 -15.87
N ARG A 206 -1.02 -11.78 -17.19
CA ARG A 206 -0.38 -12.86 -17.94
C ARG A 206 0.89 -12.35 -18.58
N ILE A 207 1.89 -13.20 -18.61
CA ILE A 207 3.16 -12.92 -19.26
C ILE A 207 3.29 -13.86 -20.44
N ALA A 208 3.51 -13.29 -21.64
CA ALA A 208 3.82 -14.10 -22.80
C ALA A 208 5.20 -14.72 -22.63
N THR A 209 5.29 -16.05 -22.65
CA THR A 209 6.57 -16.74 -22.66
C THR A 209 7.26 -16.52 -24.03
N LEU A 210 8.57 -16.24 -23.98
CA LEU A 210 9.40 -16.09 -25.17
C LEU A 210 10.24 -17.34 -25.46
N ARG A 211 9.97 -18.44 -24.74
CA ARG A 211 10.66 -19.72 -25.06
C ARG A 211 10.22 -20.21 -26.42
N THR A 212 11.18 -20.43 -27.29
CA THR A 212 10.94 -21.19 -28.52
C THR A 212 10.51 -22.60 -28.14
N MET A 213 9.38 -23.04 -28.69
CA MET A 213 8.90 -24.42 -28.57
C MET A 213 9.89 -25.38 -29.22
#